data_419a16e9989670b187af4eb4192e6175
#
_entry.id   419a16e9989670b187af4eb4192e6175
#
_cell.length_a   1.000
_cell.length_b   1.000
_cell.length_c   1.000
_cell.angle_alpha   90.00
_cell.angle_beta   90.00
_cell.angle_gamma   90.00
#
_symmetry.space_group_name_H-M   'P 1'
#
loop_
_entity.id
_entity.type
_entity.pdbx_description
1 polymer ?
#
loop_
_entity_poly.entity_id
_entity_poly.type
_entity_poly.pdbx_seq_one_letter_code
_entity_poly.pdbx_strand_id
1 'polypeptide(L)'
;MLYPIGIQSFEKIRTGGFVYVDKTAPIYSLAASGQYYFLSRPRRFGKSLLVSTMEAYFSGRKELFNGLAMESLEKEWTEYPVLHLDLTGAAYLSVDELYSKLNSFLSKYEEHYEIRTGEHVASVRFENIIDTAYRKTGQKVVILIDEYEKPIIDNIDNPELMEQFRRELQGFYSVIKGKDNAIRFAFLTGVTKLGKMSIFSGLNNLNDISMDARYADICGISEQELKSYFGESVKTLSEMNGLSEEECYKKLASMYDGYHFHYRSPGIYNPFSLLNTFNANEFRMYWFETGTPTFLVRYLKQGNYNLDNIAKNDVSVETLTGANYVSPAPITLMYQAGYLTIKDYNPDFFTYNLDYPNEEVKRGFMHSLSQLFAPALTEGELSVYQFVRDIRNGDTKAFMDRLTAFFAGNSYMIQGDLELYFQNVMSIMLKMMGLYVKTEYQTSNGRIDIVFDTDKYVYIIELKRDESAEVALKQIEEKGYDKPFLASGKQIIKLGINFSSETKTIDGWAEA
;
A
#
# COMPACT_ATOMS: atom_id res chain seq x y z
N MET A 1 -12.14 -22.38 -14.95
CA MET A 1 -12.05 -22.13 -13.49
C MET A 1 -12.85 -20.90 -13.14
N LEU A 2 -13.54 -20.86 -11.98
CA LEU A 2 -14.26 -19.65 -11.51
C LEU A 2 -13.37 -18.89 -10.51
N TYR A 3 -13.08 -17.62 -10.80
CA TYR A 3 -12.25 -16.78 -9.96
C TYR A 3 -13.11 -15.91 -9.03
N PRO A 4 -12.84 -15.86 -7.71
CA PRO A 4 -13.65 -15.13 -6.73
C PRO A 4 -13.34 -13.61 -6.71
N ILE A 5 -13.40 -12.96 -7.88
CA ILE A 5 -13.09 -11.53 -8.00
C ILE A 5 -14.12 -10.70 -7.24
N GLY A 6 -13.66 -9.96 -6.22
CA GLY A 6 -14.53 -9.12 -5.39
C GLY A 6 -15.39 -9.89 -4.37
N ILE A 7 -15.28 -11.22 -4.29
CA ILE A 7 -16.01 -12.03 -3.31
C ILE A 7 -15.20 -12.13 -2.03
N GLN A 8 -15.74 -11.64 -0.91
CA GLN A 8 -15.10 -11.65 0.40
C GLN A 8 -15.69 -12.72 1.34
N SER A 9 -16.84 -13.32 0.97
CA SER A 9 -17.51 -14.34 1.77
C SER A 9 -16.92 -15.72 1.48
N PHE A 10 -16.35 -16.35 2.49
CA PHE A 10 -15.85 -17.73 2.42
C PHE A 10 -16.94 -18.71 2.04
N GLU A 11 -18.13 -18.60 2.65
CA GLU A 11 -19.27 -19.44 2.32
C GLU A 11 -19.66 -19.35 0.85
N LYS A 12 -19.76 -18.13 0.29
CA LYS A 12 -20.07 -17.95 -1.13
C LYS A 12 -19.03 -18.57 -2.05
N ILE A 13 -17.75 -18.48 -1.69
CA ILE A 13 -16.66 -19.10 -2.45
C ILE A 13 -16.81 -20.62 -2.44
N ARG A 14 -17.00 -21.20 -1.26
CA ARG A 14 -17.08 -22.67 -1.09
C ARG A 14 -18.33 -23.27 -1.72
N THR A 15 -19.49 -22.64 -1.54
CA THR A 15 -20.76 -23.11 -2.09
C THR A 15 -20.92 -22.79 -3.59
N GLY A 16 -20.27 -21.73 -4.07
CA GLY A 16 -20.33 -21.32 -5.48
C GLY A 16 -19.33 -22.01 -6.39
N GLY A 17 -18.45 -22.90 -5.87
CA GLY A 17 -17.46 -23.62 -6.66
C GLY A 17 -16.33 -22.74 -7.22
N PHE A 18 -16.07 -21.60 -6.59
CA PHE A 18 -14.93 -20.75 -6.90
C PHE A 18 -13.63 -21.35 -6.38
N VAL A 19 -12.51 -21.03 -7.04
CA VAL A 19 -11.19 -21.41 -6.53
C VAL A 19 -10.94 -20.73 -5.18
N TYR A 20 -10.50 -21.51 -4.20
CA TYR A 20 -10.05 -21.03 -2.89
C TYR A 20 -8.61 -21.50 -2.66
N VAL A 21 -7.69 -20.56 -2.53
CA VAL A 21 -6.31 -20.87 -2.11
C VAL A 21 -6.33 -21.11 -0.60
N ASP A 22 -6.01 -22.33 -0.20
CA ASP A 22 -6.21 -22.79 1.18
C ASP A 22 -5.26 -22.11 2.17
N LYS A 23 -5.81 -21.23 3.01
CA LYS A 23 -5.13 -20.54 4.12
C LYS A 23 -5.60 -21.03 5.49
N THR A 24 -6.25 -22.19 5.53
CA THR A 24 -6.88 -22.66 6.78
C THR A 24 -5.88 -23.22 7.80
N ALA A 25 -4.74 -23.75 7.38
CA ALA A 25 -3.69 -24.22 8.30
C ALA A 25 -3.09 -23.08 9.15
N PRO A 26 -2.66 -21.94 8.61
CA PRO A 26 -2.23 -20.80 9.43
C PRO A 26 -3.35 -20.23 10.32
N ILE A 27 -4.62 -20.27 9.90
CA ILE A 27 -5.76 -19.88 10.75
C ILE A 27 -5.86 -20.80 11.96
N TYR A 28 -5.78 -22.13 11.75
CA TYR A 28 -5.77 -23.09 12.84
C TYR A 28 -4.62 -22.86 13.81
N SER A 29 -3.41 -22.60 13.29
CA SER A 29 -2.24 -22.28 14.11
C SER A 29 -2.44 -21.03 14.96
N LEU A 30 -3.06 -19.97 14.44
CA LEU A 30 -3.42 -18.78 15.22
C LEU A 30 -4.40 -19.12 16.34
N ALA A 31 -5.47 -19.85 16.02
CA ALA A 31 -6.51 -20.22 16.96
C ALA A 31 -5.97 -21.12 18.09
N ALA A 32 -4.99 -21.97 17.79
CA ALA A 32 -4.39 -22.90 18.76
C ALA A 32 -3.29 -22.26 19.63
N SER A 33 -2.57 -21.24 19.13
CA SER A 33 -1.35 -20.72 19.76
C SER A 33 -1.52 -19.43 20.56
N GLY A 34 -2.65 -18.73 20.46
CA GLY A 34 -2.86 -17.48 21.19
C GLY A 34 -4.30 -16.99 21.16
N GLN A 35 -4.49 -15.75 21.61
CA GLN A 35 -5.83 -15.20 21.84
C GLN A 35 -6.05 -13.86 21.13
N TYR A 36 -5.08 -12.95 21.12
CA TYR A 36 -5.24 -11.58 20.61
C TYR A 36 -4.26 -11.32 19.49
N TYR A 37 -4.77 -11.08 18.30
CA TYR A 37 -3.94 -10.89 17.13
C TYR A 37 -4.31 -9.63 16.33
N PHE A 38 -3.28 -9.03 15.76
CA PHE A 38 -3.38 -7.91 14.84
C PHE A 38 -2.67 -8.23 13.53
N LEU A 39 -3.32 -7.93 12.40
CA LEU A 39 -2.74 -8.09 11.06
C LEU A 39 -3.00 -6.83 10.22
N SER A 40 -1.95 -6.19 9.73
CA SER A 40 -2.06 -5.23 8.63
C SER A 40 -1.59 -5.86 7.32
N ARG A 41 -2.35 -5.61 6.25
CA ARG A 41 -2.01 -5.98 4.87
C ARG A 41 -2.55 -4.90 3.92
N PRO A 42 -1.92 -4.67 2.77
CA PRO A 42 -2.43 -3.75 1.78
C PRO A 42 -3.87 -4.06 1.37
N ARG A 43 -4.54 -3.10 0.74
CA ARG A 43 -5.87 -3.34 0.16
C ARG A 43 -5.81 -4.47 -0.88
N ARG A 44 -6.90 -5.23 -1.01
CA ARG A 44 -7.06 -6.31 -2.00
C ARG A 44 -6.17 -7.56 -1.76
N PHE A 45 -5.60 -7.71 -0.58
CA PHE A 45 -4.81 -8.91 -0.21
C PHE A 45 -5.65 -10.06 0.38
N GLY A 46 -6.96 -9.90 0.54
CA GLY A 46 -7.84 -10.97 1.05
C GLY A 46 -8.05 -10.95 2.56
N LYS A 47 -7.81 -9.81 3.25
CA LYS A 47 -8.07 -9.65 4.70
C LYS A 47 -9.51 -10.02 5.09
N SER A 48 -10.49 -9.42 4.41
CA SER A 48 -11.91 -9.68 4.69
C SER A 48 -12.32 -11.13 4.41
N LEU A 49 -11.70 -11.78 3.41
CA LEU A 49 -11.88 -13.21 3.18
C LEU A 49 -11.28 -14.03 4.33
N LEU A 50 -10.11 -13.66 4.84
CA LEU A 50 -9.48 -14.28 6.01
C LEU A 50 -10.40 -14.17 7.24
N VAL A 51 -10.95 -12.97 7.50
CA VAL A 51 -11.92 -12.73 8.58
C VAL A 51 -13.17 -13.59 8.39
N SER A 52 -13.73 -13.63 7.17
CA SER A 52 -14.91 -14.47 6.85
C SER A 52 -14.62 -15.98 7.02
N THR A 53 -13.39 -16.43 6.72
CA THR A 53 -12.97 -17.82 6.95
C THR A 53 -12.88 -18.13 8.46
N MET A 54 -12.32 -17.19 9.24
CA MET A 54 -12.29 -17.31 10.71
C MET A 54 -13.70 -17.33 11.31
N GLU A 55 -14.60 -16.46 10.84
CA GLU A 55 -16.00 -16.44 11.25
C GLU A 55 -16.67 -17.82 11.03
N ALA A 56 -16.51 -18.39 9.83
CA ALA A 56 -17.05 -19.72 9.52
C ALA A 56 -16.41 -20.81 10.40
N TYR A 57 -15.12 -20.75 10.67
CA TYR A 57 -14.43 -21.71 11.54
C TYR A 57 -14.95 -21.66 12.97
N PHE A 58 -14.95 -20.48 13.58
CA PHE A 58 -15.41 -20.33 14.97
C PHE A 58 -16.92 -20.49 15.14
N SER A 59 -17.70 -20.37 14.07
CA SER A 59 -19.14 -20.70 14.06
C SER A 59 -19.41 -22.21 13.83
N GLY A 60 -18.37 -23.05 13.85
CA GLY A 60 -18.52 -24.50 13.73
C GLY A 60 -18.98 -25.01 12.35
N ARG A 61 -18.86 -24.20 11.29
CA ARG A 61 -19.35 -24.51 9.92
C ARG A 61 -18.44 -25.53 9.20
N LYS A 62 -18.30 -26.71 9.78
CA LYS A 62 -17.39 -27.77 9.31
C LYS A 62 -17.54 -28.09 7.82
N GLU A 63 -18.78 -28.09 7.31
CA GLU A 63 -19.10 -28.43 5.92
C GLU A 63 -18.41 -27.53 4.90
N LEU A 64 -18.06 -26.30 5.26
CA LEU A 64 -17.37 -25.37 4.39
C LEU A 64 -15.88 -25.69 4.25
N PHE A 65 -15.31 -26.48 5.14
CA PHE A 65 -13.89 -26.82 5.20
C PHE A 65 -13.53 -28.17 4.54
N ASN A 66 -14.51 -28.88 3.99
CA ASN A 66 -14.29 -30.14 3.32
C ASN A 66 -13.19 -30.03 2.25
N GLY A 67 -12.17 -30.91 2.31
CA GLY A 67 -11.02 -30.91 1.41
C GLY A 67 -9.96 -29.84 1.68
N LEU A 68 -10.08 -29.04 2.76
CA LEU A 68 -9.10 -28.05 3.19
C LEU A 68 -8.25 -28.61 4.34
N ALA A 69 -7.07 -28.03 4.55
CA ALA A 69 -6.13 -28.47 5.59
C ALA A 69 -6.76 -28.51 7.00
N MET A 70 -7.62 -27.55 7.31
CA MET A 70 -8.30 -27.47 8.62
C MET A 70 -9.18 -28.68 8.92
N GLU A 71 -9.76 -29.34 7.90
CA GLU A 71 -10.58 -30.54 8.11
C GLU A 71 -9.78 -31.64 8.80
N SER A 72 -8.50 -31.77 8.49
CA SER A 72 -7.61 -32.76 9.11
C SER A 72 -7.07 -32.32 10.46
N LEU A 73 -6.93 -31.02 10.69
CA LEU A 73 -6.32 -30.42 11.87
C LEU A 73 -7.31 -30.29 13.03
N GLU A 74 -8.54 -29.80 12.72
CA GLU A 74 -9.58 -29.58 13.72
C GLU A 74 -10.41 -30.84 13.96
N LYS A 75 -10.63 -31.21 15.23
CA LYS A 75 -11.36 -32.41 15.58
C LYS A 75 -12.71 -32.13 16.26
N GLU A 76 -12.79 -31.01 16.99
CA GLU A 76 -13.94 -30.75 17.87
C GLU A 76 -15.02 -29.89 17.21
N TRP A 77 -14.62 -28.99 16.32
CA TRP A 77 -15.51 -28.05 15.62
C TRP A 77 -16.49 -27.34 16.56
N THR A 78 -15.95 -26.85 17.66
CA THR A 78 -16.73 -26.14 18.68
C THR A 78 -17.34 -24.87 18.09
N GLU A 79 -18.64 -24.69 18.31
CA GLU A 79 -19.36 -23.47 17.92
C GLU A 79 -19.19 -22.41 19.02
N TYR A 80 -18.60 -21.26 18.65
CA TYR A 80 -18.40 -20.11 19.52
C TYR A 80 -19.34 -18.97 19.12
N PRO A 81 -19.78 -18.11 20.05
CA PRO A 81 -20.45 -16.85 19.69
C PRO A 81 -19.42 -15.92 19.02
N VAL A 82 -19.68 -15.53 17.76
CA VAL A 82 -18.81 -14.67 16.97
C VAL A 82 -19.42 -13.27 16.86
N LEU A 83 -18.68 -12.27 17.28
CA LEU A 83 -18.99 -10.85 17.10
C LEU A 83 -18.10 -10.27 16.01
N HIS A 84 -18.66 -10.04 14.81
CA HIS A 84 -17.93 -9.53 13.67
C HIS A 84 -18.32 -8.08 13.39
N LEU A 85 -17.38 -7.15 13.59
CA LEU A 85 -17.49 -5.72 13.30
C LEU A 85 -16.68 -5.40 12.04
N ASP A 86 -17.37 -4.95 11.00
CA ASP A 86 -16.77 -4.43 9.77
C ASP A 86 -17.02 -2.91 9.72
N LEU A 87 -15.94 -2.11 9.75
CA LEU A 87 -16.01 -0.65 9.66
C LEU A 87 -16.02 -0.11 8.22
N THR A 88 -16.14 -0.96 7.22
CA THR A 88 -16.36 -0.51 5.84
C THR A 88 -17.80 0.00 5.62
N GLY A 89 -18.02 0.68 4.48
CA GLY A 89 -19.38 1.06 4.06
C GLY A 89 -19.96 2.29 4.74
N ALA A 90 -19.16 3.11 5.43
CA ALA A 90 -19.51 4.44 5.92
C ALA A 90 -18.48 5.47 5.44
N ALA A 91 -18.89 6.73 5.31
CA ALA A 91 -18.03 7.81 4.84
C ALA A 91 -17.20 8.48 5.97
N TYR A 92 -17.66 8.34 7.21
CA TYR A 92 -17.04 8.89 8.42
C TYR A 92 -16.74 10.40 8.36
N LEU A 93 -17.72 11.20 7.89
CA LEU A 93 -17.61 12.66 7.82
C LEU A 93 -17.82 13.33 9.18
N SER A 94 -18.34 12.58 10.16
CA SER A 94 -18.59 13.04 11.53
C SER A 94 -18.51 11.88 12.53
N VAL A 95 -18.38 12.21 13.81
CA VAL A 95 -18.43 11.23 14.91
C VAL A 95 -19.79 10.54 14.99
N ASP A 96 -20.87 11.22 14.62
CA ASP A 96 -22.21 10.64 14.60
C ASP A 96 -22.35 9.49 13.60
N GLU A 97 -21.63 9.53 12.48
CA GLU A 97 -21.57 8.40 11.54
C GLU A 97 -20.87 7.18 12.14
N LEU A 98 -19.80 7.39 12.92
CA LEU A 98 -19.17 6.29 13.67
C LEU A 98 -20.15 5.70 14.70
N TYR A 99 -20.85 6.56 15.46
CA TYR A 99 -21.86 6.08 16.41
C TYR A 99 -22.99 5.33 15.71
N SER A 100 -23.47 5.80 14.56
CA SER A 100 -24.49 5.10 13.78
C SER A 100 -24.02 3.72 13.34
N LYS A 101 -22.76 3.60 12.90
CA LYS A 101 -22.14 2.31 12.51
C LYS A 101 -22.00 1.37 13.72
N LEU A 102 -21.49 1.86 14.84
CA LEU A 102 -21.37 1.09 16.08
C LEU A 102 -22.75 0.69 16.63
N ASN A 103 -23.73 1.60 16.58
CA ASN A 103 -25.09 1.30 17.01
C ASN A 103 -25.73 0.19 16.16
N SER A 104 -25.56 0.21 14.84
CA SER A 104 -26.05 -0.84 13.96
C SER A 104 -25.42 -2.21 14.32
N PHE A 105 -24.12 -2.25 14.57
CA PHE A 105 -23.43 -3.44 15.03
C PHE A 105 -23.96 -3.95 16.38
N LEU A 106 -24.04 -3.06 17.38
CA LEU A 106 -24.48 -3.42 18.72
C LEU A 106 -25.93 -3.91 18.74
N SER A 107 -26.83 -3.18 18.06
CA SER A 107 -28.26 -3.53 18.02
C SER A 107 -28.52 -4.90 17.38
N LYS A 108 -27.75 -5.29 16.35
CA LYS A 108 -27.81 -6.62 15.75
C LYS A 108 -27.59 -7.74 16.80
N TYR A 109 -26.59 -7.57 17.66
CA TYR A 109 -26.27 -8.58 18.67
C TYR A 109 -27.13 -8.44 19.92
N GLU A 110 -27.60 -7.25 20.27
CA GLU A 110 -28.59 -7.06 21.33
C GLU A 110 -29.89 -7.75 20.98
N GLU A 111 -30.35 -7.64 19.74
CA GLU A 111 -31.52 -8.37 19.25
C GLU A 111 -31.30 -9.90 19.28
N HIS A 112 -30.16 -10.36 18.74
CA HIS A 112 -29.80 -11.79 18.70
C HIS A 112 -29.74 -12.41 20.10
N TYR A 113 -29.18 -11.70 21.08
CA TYR A 113 -29.08 -12.17 22.47
C TYR A 113 -30.23 -11.69 23.36
N GLU A 114 -31.27 -11.07 22.82
CA GLU A 114 -32.44 -10.57 23.54
C GLU A 114 -32.07 -9.64 24.71
N ILE A 115 -31.08 -8.78 24.51
CA ILE A 115 -30.62 -7.81 25.52
C ILE A 115 -31.52 -6.59 25.47
N ARG A 116 -32.24 -6.34 26.58
CA ARG A 116 -33.03 -5.12 26.78
C ARG A 116 -32.33 -4.21 27.77
N THR A 117 -31.71 -3.17 27.26
CA THR A 117 -31.02 -2.18 28.09
C THR A 117 -31.41 -0.77 27.67
N GLY A 118 -31.46 0.17 28.61
CA GLY A 118 -31.54 1.60 28.32
C GLY A 118 -30.18 2.27 28.16
N GLU A 119 -29.11 1.49 28.05
CA GLU A 119 -27.75 1.99 27.94
C GLU A 119 -27.49 2.61 26.57
N HIS A 120 -26.80 3.74 26.55
CA HIS A 120 -26.49 4.49 25.33
C HIS A 120 -24.98 4.47 25.00
N VAL A 121 -24.11 4.18 25.99
CA VAL A 121 -22.67 4.17 25.81
C VAL A 121 -22.23 2.91 25.07
N ALA A 122 -21.65 3.09 23.89
CA ALA A 122 -21.30 1.97 22.99
C ALA A 122 -20.39 0.93 23.64
N SER A 123 -19.39 1.35 24.42
CA SER A 123 -18.48 0.43 25.13
C SER A 123 -19.21 -0.41 26.17
N VAL A 124 -20.13 0.17 26.94
CA VAL A 124 -20.91 -0.57 27.95
C VAL A 124 -21.89 -1.56 27.29
N ARG A 125 -22.51 -1.16 26.18
CA ARG A 125 -23.35 -2.05 25.39
C ARG A 125 -22.55 -3.24 24.84
N PHE A 126 -21.34 -2.98 24.33
CA PHE A 126 -20.44 -4.03 23.84
C PHE A 126 -20.04 -5.00 24.96
N GLU A 127 -19.71 -4.47 26.14
CA GLU A 127 -19.44 -5.27 27.33
C GLU A 127 -20.61 -6.18 27.70
N ASN A 128 -21.84 -5.64 27.74
CA ASN A 128 -23.06 -6.39 28.03
C ASN A 128 -23.32 -7.51 27.01
N ILE A 129 -23.03 -7.25 25.72
CA ILE A 129 -23.16 -8.27 24.67
C ILE A 129 -22.20 -9.43 24.91
N ILE A 130 -20.92 -9.15 25.20
CA ILE A 130 -19.90 -10.16 25.47
C ILE A 130 -20.32 -11.03 26.68
N ASP A 131 -20.69 -10.41 27.79
CA ASP A 131 -21.12 -11.12 29.01
C ASP A 131 -22.36 -11.96 28.78
N THR A 132 -23.32 -11.44 28.04
CA THR A 132 -24.59 -12.15 27.78
C THR A 132 -24.38 -13.30 26.81
N ALA A 133 -23.60 -13.10 25.75
CA ALA A 133 -23.23 -14.16 24.81
C ALA A 133 -22.53 -15.31 25.54
N TYR A 134 -21.50 -15.01 26.35
CA TYR A 134 -20.82 -16.01 27.15
C TYR A 134 -21.74 -16.74 28.11
N ARG A 135 -22.60 -16.03 28.83
CA ARG A 135 -23.53 -16.64 29.80
C ARG A 135 -24.59 -17.51 29.13
N LYS A 136 -25.15 -17.06 27.96
CA LYS A 136 -26.21 -17.79 27.24
C LYS A 136 -25.69 -19.05 26.54
N THR A 137 -24.48 -18.99 25.97
CA THR A 137 -23.90 -20.12 25.22
C THR A 137 -23.02 -21.06 26.04
N GLY A 138 -22.51 -20.60 27.17
CA GLY A 138 -21.48 -21.30 27.94
C GLY A 138 -20.10 -21.32 27.26
N GLN A 139 -19.99 -20.69 26.05
CA GLN A 139 -18.78 -20.62 25.26
C GLN A 139 -18.20 -19.21 25.26
N LYS A 140 -16.86 -19.12 25.34
CA LYS A 140 -16.16 -17.84 25.25
C LYS A 140 -16.38 -17.19 23.87
N VAL A 141 -16.42 -15.86 23.86
CA VAL A 141 -16.74 -15.05 22.67
C VAL A 141 -15.54 -14.91 21.75
N VAL A 142 -15.76 -14.96 20.45
CA VAL A 142 -14.80 -14.60 19.42
C VAL A 142 -15.13 -13.21 18.88
N ILE A 143 -14.12 -12.35 18.77
CA ILE A 143 -14.25 -10.97 18.29
C ILE A 143 -13.42 -10.82 17.01
N LEU A 144 -14.07 -10.47 15.91
CA LEU A 144 -13.45 -10.21 14.62
C LEU A 144 -13.72 -8.78 14.21
N ILE A 145 -12.66 -8.01 13.93
CA ILE A 145 -12.78 -6.59 13.54
C ILE A 145 -12.03 -6.39 12.23
N ASP A 146 -12.77 -5.99 11.18
CA ASP A 146 -12.19 -5.67 9.88
C ASP A 146 -12.12 -4.15 9.67
N GLU A 147 -11.01 -3.67 9.07
CA GLU A 147 -10.73 -2.27 8.75
C GLU A 147 -10.83 -1.32 9.97
N TYR A 148 -10.22 -1.73 11.11
CA TYR A 148 -10.34 -1.09 12.43
C TYR A 148 -10.04 0.42 12.43
N GLU A 149 -9.18 0.90 11.54
CA GLU A 149 -8.72 2.29 11.46
C GLU A 149 -9.43 3.11 10.38
N LYS A 150 -10.40 2.54 9.69
CA LYS A 150 -11.09 3.20 8.57
C LYS A 150 -11.55 4.63 8.87
N PRO A 151 -12.20 4.94 10.02
CA PRO A 151 -12.59 6.31 10.35
C PRO A 151 -11.42 7.28 10.44
N ILE A 152 -10.26 6.80 10.90
CA ILE A 152 -9.04 7.61 11.07
C ILE A 152 -8.38 7.87 9.72
N ILE A 153 -8.22 6.82 8.90
CA ILE A 153 -7.49 6.92 7.63
C ILE A 153 -8.24 7.76 6.59
N ASP A 154 -9.56 7.69 6.59
CA ASP A 154 -10.38 8.49 5.68
C ASP A 154 -10.31 10.00 6.01
N ASN A 155 -9.86 10.35 7.23
CA ASN A 155 -9.76 11.71 7.75
C ASN A 155 -8.30 12.12 8.07
N ILE A 156 -7.31 11.53 7.43
CA ILE A 156 -5.89 11.81 7.69
C ILE A 156 -5.50 13.28 7.44
N ASP A 157 -6.27 13.99 6.63
CA ASP A 157 -6.14 15.40 6.32
C ASP A 157 -6.91 16.32 7.28
N ASN A 158 -7.64 15.77 8.27
CA ASN A 158 -8.36 16.49 9.31
C ASN A 158 -7.92 16.01 10.71
N PRO A 159 -6.85 16.59 11.29
CA PRO A 159 -6.30 16.13 12.58
C PRO A 159 -7.27 16.18 13.75
N GLU A 160 -8.20 17.15 13.76
CA GLU A 160 -9.17 17.30 14.83
C GLU A 160 -10.19 16.15 14.82
N LEU A 161 -10.77 15.85 13.67
CA LEU A 161 -11.73 14.76 13.51
C LEU A 161 -11.06 13.39 13.70
N MET A 162 -9.84 13.25 13.19
CA MET A 162 -9.02 12.06 13.41
C MET A 162 -8.80 11.76 14.89
N GLU A 163 -8.50 12.79 15.71
CA GLU A 163 -8.31 12.64 17.15
C GLU A 163 -9.62 12.30 17.88
N GLN A 164 -10.76 12.81 17.42
CA GLN A 164 -12.07 12.45 17.96
C GLN A 164 -12.35 10.96 17.69
N PHE A 165 -12.21 10.49 16.45
CA PHE A 165 -12.37 9.07 16.11
C PHE A 165 -11.44 8.17 16.92
N ARG A 166 -10.20 8.60 17.10
CA ARG A 166 -9.22 7.84 17.88
C ARG A 166 -9.69 7.61 19.33
N ARG A 167 -10.20 8.66 19.99
CA ARG A 167 -10.70 8.56 21.37
C ARG A 167 -11.91 7.64 21.50
N GLU A 168 -12.85 7.75 20.58
CA GLU A 168 -14.05 6.93 20.56
C GLU A 168 -13.72 5.46 20.35
N LEU A 169 -12.89 5.15 19.34
CA LEU A 169 -12.44 3.79 19.07
C LEU A 169 -11.58 3.22 20.22
N GLN A 170 -10.73 4.02 20.84
CA GLN A 170 -9.96 3.60 22.01
C GLN A 170 -10.88 3.17 23.16
N GLY A 171 -11.90 3.98 23.47
CA GLY A 171 -12.91 3.64 24.48
C GLY A 171 -13.65 2.35 24.15
N PHE A 172 -14.08 2.21 22.91
CA PHE A 172 -14.80 1.01 22.44
C PHE A 172 -13.96 -0.26 22.52
N TYR A 173 -12.73 -0.24 21.99
CA TYR A 173 -11.87 -1.44 21.96
C TYR A 173 -11.27 -1.79 23.33
N SER A 174 -11.21 -0.85 24.27
CA SER A 174 -10.70 -1.12 25.62
C SER A 174 -11.48 -2.21 26.37
N VAL A 175 -12.73 -2.42 26.01
CA VAL A 175 -13.59 -3.49 26.53
C VAL A 175 -12.97 -4.87 26.32
N ILE A 176 -12.30 -5.09 25.20
CA ILE A 176 -11.68 -6.39 24.86
C ILE A 176 -10.69 -6.82 25.96
N LYS A 177 -9.89 -5.90 26.49
CA LYS A 177 -8.96 -6.19 27.59
C LYS A 177 -9.68 -6.51 28.90
N GLY A 178 -10.75 -5.77 29.21
CA GLY A 178 -11.51 -5.96 30.45
C GLY A 178 -12.26 -7.30 30.51
N LYS A 179 -12.47 -7.95 29.37
CA LYS A 179 -13.24 -9.20 29.23
C LYS A 179 -12.41 -10.44 28.90
N ASP A 180 -11.13 -10.45 29.23
CA ASP A 180 -10.20 -11.55 28.96
C ASP A 180 -10.74 -12.95 29.30
N ASN A 181 -11.42 -13.08 30.46
CA ASN A 181 -12.01 -14.33 30.89
C ASN A 181 -13.16 -14.83 30.00
N ALA A 182 -13.86 -13.92 29.33
CA ALA A 182 -15.01 -14.22 28.48
C ALA A 182 -14.67 -14.33 26.98
N ILE A 183 -13.44 -13.94 26.58
CA ILE A 183 -13.00 -13.97 25.19
C ILE A 183 -12.17 -15.21 24.93
N ARG A 184 -12.46 -15.90 23.82
CA ARG A 184 -11.71 -17.04 23.28
C ARG A 184 -10.60 -16.58 22.33
N PHE A 185 -10.95 -15.62 21.47
CA PHE A 185 -10.07 -15.16 20.40
C PHE A 185 -10.50 -13.75 19.96
N ALA A 186 -9.55 -12.89 19.64
CA ALA A 186 -9.82 -11.61 19.02
C ALA A 186 -8.82 -11.38 17.88
N PHE A 187 -9.33 -11.03 16.71
CA PHE A 187 -8.53 -10.74 15.53
C PHE A 187 -8.95 -9.40 14.94
N LEU A 188 -7.96 -8.50 14.83
CA LEU A 188 -8.16 -7.17 14.32
C LEU A 188 -7.32 -7.00 13.06
N THR A 189 -7.94 -6.46 12.00
CA THR A 189 -7.23 -6.24 10.75
C THR A 189 -7.51 -4.87 10.16
N GLY A 190 -6.54 -4.38 9.39
CA GLY A 190 -6.60 -3.11 8.68
C GLY A 190 -5.54 -2.99 7.60
N VAL A 191 -5.50 -1.84 6.95
CA VAL A 191 -4.48 -1.50 5.93
C VAL A 191 -3.20 -1.01 6.59
N THR A 192 -3.34 -0.13 7.57
CA THR A 192 -2.20 0.52 8.22
C THR A 192 -2.14 0.18 9.71
N LYS A 193 -1.06 0.59 10.35
CA LYS A 193 -0.92 0.57 11.81
C LYS A 193 -1.20 1.96 12.42
N LEU A 194 -1.77 2.86 11.63
CA LEU A 194 -2.08 4.20 12.07
C LEU A 194 -3.03 4.17 13.26
N GLY A 195 -2.66 4.88 14.31
CA GLY A 195 -3.42 4.88 15.56
C GLY A 195 -3.35 3.59 16.38
N LYS A 196 -2.74 2.49 15.88
CA LYS A 196 -2.66 1.22 16.60
C LYS A 196 -2.13 1.39 18.03
N MET A 197 -0.99 2.06 18.21
CA MET A 197 -0.40 2.24 19.53
C MET A 197 -1.26 3.08 20.47
N SER A 198 -1.99 4.06 19.94
CA SER A 198 -2.85 4.93 20.74
C SER A 198 -4.24 4.35 20.98
N ILE A 199 -4.85 3.74 19.97
CA ILE A 199 -6.16 3.07 20.07
C ILE A 199 -6.07 1.84 20.98
N PHE A 200 -5.01 1.05 20.83
CA PHE A 200 -4.79 -0.17 21.61
C PHE A 200 -3.79 -0.01 22.74
N SER A 201 -3.55 1.22 23.22
CA SER A 201 -2.68 1.46 24.39
C SER A 201 -3.14 0.71 25.64
N GLY A 202 -4.44 0.41 25.71
CA GLY A 202 -5.03 -0.50 26.68
C GLY A 202 -4.86 -2.00 26.40
N LEU A 203 -4.58 -2.40 25.14
CA LEU A 203 -4.45 -3.80 24.69
C LEU A 203 -2.98 -4.17 24.48
N ASN A 204 -2.18 -4.13 25.54
CA ASN A 204 -0.75 -4.44 25.49
C ASN A 204 -0.43 -5.94 25.24
N ASN A 205 -1.44 -6.80 25.24
CA ASN A 205 -1.38 -8.22 24.92
C ASN A 205 -1.67 -8.55 23.43
N LEU A 206 -1.89 -7.54 22.59
CA LEU A 206 -2.18 -7.71 21.18
C LEU A 206 -0.91 -8.11 20.40
N ASN A 207 -0.87 -9.35 19.90
CA ASN A 207 0.24 -9.88 19.12
C ASN A 207 0.15 -9.41 17.66
N ASP A 208 1.08 -8.56 17.25
CA ASP A 208 1.18 -8.05 15.87
C ASP A 208 1.91 -9.07 14.99
N ILE A 209 1.16 -9.77 14.15
CA ILE A 209 1.69 -10.75 13.21
C ILE A 209 2.00 -10.19 11.81
N SER A 210 1.91 -8.88 11.62
CA SER A 210 2.06 -8.27 10.30
C SER A 210 3.46 -8.48 9.69
N MET A 211 4.49 -8.58 10.54
CA MET A 211 5.87 -8.84 10.13
C MET A 211 6.40 -10.17 10.69
N ASP A 212 5.54 -11.10 11.07
CA ASP A 212 5.93 -12.42 11.54
C ASP A 212 6.11 -13.37 10.35
N ALA A 213 7.29 -13.98 10.24
CA ALA A 213 7.64 -14.89 9.14
C ALA A 213 6.67 -16.08 9.02
N ARG A 214 6.10 -16.54 10.13
CA ARG A 214 5.15 -17.68 10.18
C ARG A 214 3.83 -17.38 9.48
N TYR A 215 3.47 -16.11 9.37
CA TYR A 215 2.20 -15.63 8.83
C TYR A 215 2.39 -14.67 7.65
N ALA A 216 3.56 -14.70 7.02
CA ALA A 216 3.87 -13.81 5.91
C ALA A 216 2.95 -14.07 4.69
N ASP A 217 2.54 -15.32 4.48
CA ASP A 217 1.69 -15.79 3.39
C ASP A 217 0.23 -16.05 3.80
N ILE A 218 -0.18 -15.67 5.01
CA ILE A 218 -1.57 -15.87 5.48
C ILE A 218 -2.61 -15.16 4.59
N CYS A 219 -2.19 -14.10 3.92
CA CYS A 219 -2.93 -13.39 2.87
C CYS A 219 -2.07 -13.32 1.60
N GLY A 220 -2.75 -13.24 0.45
CA GLY A 220 -2.07 -13.23 -0.84
C GLY A 220 -1.84 -14.62 -1.42
N ILE A 221 -1.08 -14.71 -2.49
CA ILE A 221 -0.80 -15.96 -3.21
C ILE A 221 0.72 -16.10 -3.34
N SER A 222 1.29 -17.20 -2.84
CA SER A 222 2.71 -17.51 -3.02
C SER A 222 2.98 -18.11 -4.40
N GLU A 223 4.23 -18.14 -4.84
CA GLU A 223 4.63 -18.78 -6.11
C GLU A 223 4.26 -20.27 -6.14
N GLN A 224 4.39 -20.96 -5.01
CA GLN A 224 4.02 -22.36 -4.90
C GLN A 224 2.51 -22.56 -5.08
N GLU A 225 1.69 -21.70 -4.46
CA GLU A 225 0.24 -21.71 -4.63
C GLU A 225 -0.18 -21.33 -6.05
N LEU A 226 0.50 -20.34 -6.67
CA LEU A 226 0.27 -20.00 -8.07
C LEU A 226 0.44 -21.23 -8.97
N LYS A 227 1.54 -21.96 -8.81
CA LYS A 227 1.80 -23.17 -9.59
C LYS A 227 0.79 -24.29 -9.30
N SER A 228 0.39 -24.45 -8.03
CA SER A 228 -0.50 -25.54 -7.62
C SER A 228 -1.96 -25.32 -8.01
N TYR A 229 -2.47 -24.10 -7.89
CA TYR A 229 -3.88 -23.80 -8.12
C TYR A 229 -4.17 -23.24 -9.52
N PHE A 230 -3.20 -22.59 -10.17
CA PHE A 230 -3.43 -21.80 -11.38
C PHE A 230 -2.59 -22.22 -12.60
N GLY A 231 -1.96 -23.39 -12.59
CA GLY A 231 -1.14 -23.88 -13.72
C GLY A 231 -1.86 -23.83 -15.07
N GLU A 232 -3.10 -24.34 -15.13
CA GLU A 232 -3.93 -24.27 -16.36
C GLU A 232 -4.30 -22.82 -16.74
N SER A 233 -4.47 -21.93 -15.75
CA SER A 233 -4.74 -20.52 -16.01
C SER A 233 -3.51 -19.83 -16.62
N VAL A 234 -2.31 -20.16 -16.13
CA VAL A 234 -1.05 -19.65 -16.67
C VAL A 234 -0.84 -20.13 -18.10
N LYS A 235 -1.12 -21.40 -18.37
CA LYS A 235 -1.05 -21.98 -19.73
C LYS A 235 -1.98 -21.24 -20.69
N THR A 236 -3.25 -21.06 -20.31
CA THR A 236 -4.22 -20.30 -21.12
C THR A 236 -3.75 -18.88 -21.38
N LEU A 237 -3.28 -18.19 -20.31
CA LEU A 237 -2.76 -16.82 -20.39
C LEU A 237 -1.53 -16.73 -21.33
N SER A 238 -0.62 -17.71 -21.28
CA SER A 238 0.57 -17.75 -22.13
C SER A 238 0.20 -17.88 -23.59
N GLU A 239 -0.69 -18.82 -23.92
CA GLU A 239 -1.20 -19.05 -25.28
C GLU A 239 -1.87 -17.78 -25.85
N MET A 240 -2.75 -17.13 -25.06
CA MET A 240 -3.49 -15.92 -25.48
C MET A 240 -2.56 -14.71 -25.70
N ASN A 241 -1.41 -14.67 -25.05
CA ASN A 241 -0.45 -13.56 -25.16
C ASN A 241 0.79 -13.88 -26.02
N GLY A 242 0.84 -15.07 -26.67
CA GLY A 242 1.97 -15.47 -27.50
C GLY A 242 3.28 -15.64 -26.73
N LEU A 243 3.20 -16.05 -25.46
CA LEU A 243 4.34 -16.28 -24.58
C LEU A 243 4.54 -17.78 -24.34
N SER A 244 5.74 -18.21 -24.04
CA SER A 244 5.96 -19.49 -23.37
C SER A 244 5.45 -19.44 -21.93
N GLU A 245 5.17 -20.57 -21.31
CA GLU A 245 4.75 -20.62 -19.90
C GLU A 245 5.82 -19.99 -18.97
N GLU A 246 7.11 -20.22 -19.26
CA GLU A 246 8.22 -19.64 -18.48
C GLU A 246 8.24 -18.10 -18.57
N GLU A 247 8.06 -17.54 -19.77
CA GLU A 247 7.95 -16.08 -19.97
C GLU A 247 6.69 -15.53 -19.29
N CYS A 248 5.59 -16.27 -19.30
CA CYS A 248 4.36 -15.90 -18.62
C CYS A 248 4.55 -15.85 -17.11
N TYR A 249 5.18 -16.85 -16.47
CA TYR A 249 5.53 -16.81 -15.05
C TYR A 249 6.45 -15.62 -14.71
N LYS A 250 7.49 -15.37 -15.51
CA LYS A 250 8.37 -14.20 -15.32
C LYS A 250 7.60 -12.89 -15.40
N LYS A 251 6.69 -12.77 -16.35
CA LYS A 251 5.87 -11.56 -16.52
C LYS A 251 4.86 -11.40 -15.39
N LEU A 252 4.22 -12.48 -14.93
CA LEU A 252 3.35 -12.46 -13.75
C LEU A 252 4.13 -12.00 -12.50
N ALA A 253 5.33 -12.55 -12.30
CA ALA A 253 6.19 -12.16 -11.18
C ALA A 253 6.60 -10.69 -11.25
N SER A 254 7.05 -10.22 -12.42
CA SER A 254 7.43 -8.80 -12.60
C SER A 254 6.26 -7.84 -12.35
N MET A 255 5.04 -8.24 -12.74
CA MET A 255 3.86 -7.37 -12.66
C MET A 255 3.17 -7.39 -11.30
N TYR A 256 3.06 -8.55 -10.62
CA TYR A 256 2.13 -8.72 -9.50
C TYR A 256 2.71 -9.35 -8.24
N ASP A 257 3.95 -9.88 -8.29
CA ASP A 257 4.67 -10.45 -7.15
C ASP A 257 5.45 -9.39 -6.38
N GLY A 258 6.31 -9.84 -5.48
CA GLY A 258 7.36 -9.05 -4.84
C GLY A 258 6.94 -8.34 -3.55
N TYR A 259 5.75 -8.61 -2.99
CA TYR A 259 5.41 -8.15 -1.66
C TYR A 259 6.07 -9.03 -0.60
N HIS A 260 6.99 -8.48 0.17
CA HIS A 260 7.63 -9.15 1.29
C HIS A 260 7.14 -8.54 2.62
N PHE A 261 6.44 -9.35 3.39
CA PHE A 261 5.94 -8.96 4.72
C PHE A 261 6.95 -9.29 5.84
N HIS A 262 7.97 -10.06 5.51
CA HIS A 262 9.13 -10.30 6.34
C HIS A 262 10.35 -10.50 5.43
N TYR A 263 11.53 -10.04 5.84
CA TYR A 263 12.75 -10.07 5.00
C TYR A 263 13.24 -11.49 4.62
N ARG A 264 12.83 -12.52 5.37
CA ARG A 264 13.14 -13.94 5.09
C ARG A 264 12.04 -14.67 4.32
N SER A 265 10.88 -14.05 4.13
CA SER A 265 9.78 -14.70 3.42
C SER A 265 9.92 -14.51 1.90
N PRO A 266 9.38 -15.43 1.10
CA PRO A 266 9.29 -15.25 -0.34
C PRO A 266 8.37 -14.08 -0.69
N GLY A 267 8.42 -13.65 -1.95
CA GLY A 267 7.47 -12.70 -2.51
C GLY A 267 6.05 -13.27 -2.54
N ILE A 268 5.08 -12.39 -2.38
CA ILE A 268 3.65 -12.72 -2.39
C ILE A 268 2.97 -11.92 -3.49
N TYR A 269 2.21 -12.60 -4.35
CA TYR A 269 1.39 -12.01 -5.40
C TYR A 269 0.16 -11.31 -4.80
N ASN A 270 -0.20 -10.16 -5.38
CA ASN A 270 -1.48 -9.55 -5.12
C ASN A 270 -2.61 -10.40 -5.72
N PRO A 271 -3.53 -10.96 -4.90
CA PRO A 271 -4.57 -11.85 -5.40
C PRO A 271 -5.53 -11.18 -6.38
N PHE A 272 -5.85 -9.90 -6.13
CA PHE A 272 -6.81 -9.18 -6.96
C PHE A 272 -6.29 -8.99 -8.40
N SER A 273 -5.05 -8.51 -8.55
CA SER A 273 -4.43 -8.32 -9.86
C SER A 273 -4.24 -9.65 -10.58
N LEU A 274 -3.76 -10.67 -9.86
CA LEU A 274 -3.53 -12.00 -10.42
C LEU A 274 -4.83 -12.64 -10.95
N LEU A 275 -5.90 -12.65 -10.15
CA LEU A 275 -7.18 -13.24 -10.53
C LEU A 275 -7.86 -12.49 -11.68
N ASN A 276 -7.77 -11.15 -11.71
CA ASN A 276 -8.27 -10.36 -12.83
C ASN A 276 -7.49 -10.64 -14.12
N THR A 277 -6.15 -10.80 -14.04
CA THR A 277 -5.31 -11.18 -15.18
C THR A 277 -5.75 -12.51 -15.78
N PHE A 278 -6.01 -13.51 -14.95
CA PHE A 278 -6.52 -14.81 -15.44
C PHE A 278 -7.93 -14.72 -16.00
N ASN A 279 -8.80 -13.93 -15.39
CA ASN A 279 -10.17 -13.77 -15.85
C ASN A 279 -10.26 -13.04 -17.19
N ALA A 280 -9.45 -12.01 -17.39
CA ALA A 280 -9.42 -11.22 -18.63
C ALA A 280 -8.46 -11.78 -19.68
N ASN A 281 -7.53 -12.68 -19.31
CA ASN A 281 -6.38 -13.12 -20.09
C ASN A 281 -5.51 -11.97 -20.60
N GLU A 282 -5.40 -10.90 -19.83
CA GLU A 282 -4.64 -9.69 -20.16
C GLU A 282 -3.83 -9.19 -18.99
N PHE A 283 -2.60 -8.70 -19.26
CA PHE A 283 -1.75 -8.02 -18.28
C PHE A 283 -2.10 -6.53 -18.20
N ARG A 284 -2.70 -6.08 -17.08
CA ARG A 284 -3.09 -4.69 -16.81
C ARG A 284 -2.74 -4.26 -15.39
N MET A 285 -2.93 -2.99 -15.06
CA MET A 285 -2.72 -2.42 -13.73
C MET A 285 -4.02 -2.45 -12.89
N TYR A 286 -4.54 -3.64 -12.60
CA TYR A 286 -5.85 -3.85 -11.98
C TYR A 286 -5.98 -3.26 -10.57
N TRP A 287 -4.91 -3.33 -9.78
CA TRP A 287 -4.93 -2.81 -8.41
C TRP A 287 -5.20 -1.31 -8.38
N PHE A 288 -4.59 -0.55 -9.30
CA PHE A 288 -4.77 0.89 -9.41
C PHE A 288 -6.13 1.30 -9.97
N GLU A 289 -6.76 0.51 -10.82
CA GLU A 289 -8.11 0.79 -11.34
C GLU A 289 -9.17 0.86 -10.22
N THR A 290 -8.93 0.21 -9.07
CA THR A 290 -9.91 0.08 -7.99
C THR A 290 -9.54 0.81 -6.70
N GLY A 291 -8.39 1.44 -6.64
CA GLY A 291 -7.88 2.00 -5.39
C GLY A 291 -6.83 3.07 -5.56
N THR A 292 -7.15 4.18 -6.23
CA THR A 292 -6.28 5.36 -6.22
C THR A 292 -5.90 5.71 -4.79
N PRO A 293 -4.62 5.91 -4.48
CA PRO A 293 -4.16 6.22 -3.12
C PRO A 293 -4.48 7.65 -2.72
N THR A 294 -5.74 8.05 -2.84
CA THR A 294 -6.18 9.45 -2.72
C THR A 294 -5.70 10.09 -1.42
N PHE A 295 -5.76 9.32 -0.31
CA PHE A 295 -5.28 9.81 0.98
C PHE A 295 -3.76 9.99 0.99
N LEU A 296 -3.00 9.03 0.46
CA LEU A 296 -1.53 9.10 0.42
C LEU A 296 -1.04 10.22 -0.49
N VAL A 297 -1.67 10.35 -1.65
CA VAL A 297 -1.31 11.40 -2.63
C VAL A 297 -1.59 12.80 -2.07
N ARG A 298 -2.74 12.99 -1.39
CA ARG A 298 -3.03 14.24 -0.67
C ARG A 298 -2.01 14.50 0.44
N TYR A 299 -1.68 13.49 1.22
CA TYR A 299 -0.71 13.61 2.30
C TYR A 299 0.68 14.02 1.79
N LEU A 300 1.15 13.41 0.69
CA LEU A 300 2.41 13.77 0.05
C LEU A 300 2.42 15.20 -0.48
N LYS A 301 1.29 15.66 -1.03
CA LYS A 301 1.16 17.04 -1.54
C LYS A 301 1.26 18.09 -0.43
N GLN A 302 0.58 17.85 0.70
CA GLN A 302 0.57 18.79 1.83
C GLN A 302 1.94 18.95 2.50
N GLY A 303 2.75 17.89 2.51
CA GLY A 303 4.01 17.84 3.25
C GLY A 303 5.26 18.29 2.50
N ASN A 304 5.17 18.73 1.23
CA ASN A 304 6.32 19.14 0.41
C ASN A 304 7.50 18.11 0.45
N TYR A 305 7.19 16.82 0.31
CA TYR A 305 8.19 15.77 0.38
C TYR A 305 8.96 15.63 -0.94
N ASN A 306 10.28 15.37 -0.84
CA ASN A 306 11.04 14.91 -1.99
C ASN A 306 10.66 13.45 -2.31
N LEU A 307 9.99 13.25 -3.45
CA LEU A 307 9.44 11.96 -3.84
C LEU A 307 10.50 10.91 -4.18
N ASP A 308 11.73 11.34 -4.53
CA ASP A 308 12.83 10.42 -4.79
C ASP A 308 13.45 9.85 -3.51
N ASN A 309 13.36 10.59 -2.41
CA ASN A 309 13.87 10.15 -1.12
C ASN A 309 12.87 9.25 -0.36
N ILE A 310 11.66 9.06 -0.89
CA ILE A 310 10.62 8.27 -0.23
C ILE A 310 10.90 6.76 -0.34
N ALA A 311 11.49 6.28 -1.45
CA ALA A 311 11.88 4.89 -1.62
C ALA A 311 13.37 4.75 -1.36
N LYS A 312 13.81 4.68 -0.08
CA LYS A 312 15.24 4.57 0.25
C LYS A 312 15.55 3.72 1.48
N ASN A 313 16.82 3.55 1.66
CA ASN A 313 17.56 2.64 2.51
C ASN A 313 17.56 3.09 3.97
N ASP A 314 17.85 2.16 4.86
CA ASP A 314 18.09 2.38 6.28
C ASP A 314 16.86 2.88 7.08
N VAL A 315 15.70 2.29 6.79
CA VAL A 315 14.45 2.59 7.51
C VAL A 315 14.38 1.74 8.78
N SER A 316 14.27 2.37 9.94
CA SER A 316 14.19 1.65 11.22
C SER A 316 12.84 0.93 11.40
N VAL A 317 12.82 -0.09 12.26
CA VAL A 317 11.59 -0.83 12.62
C VAL A 317 10.54 0.11 13.20
N GLU A 318 10.94 1.05 14.04
CA GLU A 318 10.04 2.04 14.67
C GLU A 318 9.35 2.91 13.62
N THR A 319 10.09 3.32 12.58
CA THR A 319 9.52 4.06 11.45
C THR A 319 8.50 3.22 10.70
N LEU A 320 8.82 1.96 10.37
CA LEU A 320 7.90 1.07 9.65
C LEU A 320 6.64 0.74 10.46
N THR A 321 6.75 0.61 11.77
CA THR A 321 5.62 0.29 12.64
C THR A 321 4.75 1.49 12.99
N GLY A 322 5.16 2.72 12.65
CA GLY A 322 4.34 3.92 12.81
C GLY A 322 4.25 4.42 14.25
N ALA A 323 5.39 4.54 14.94
CA ALA A 323 5.43 5.04 16.31
C ALA A 323 4.84 6.47 16.46
N ASN A 324 4.91 7.28 15.42
CA ASN A 324 4.28 8.61 15.40
C ASN A 324 2.98 8.59 14.59
N TYR A 325 1.84 8.58 15.27
CA TYR A 325 0.51 8.57 14.66
C TYR A 325 -0.03 9.95 14.29
N VAL A 326 0.51 11.03 14.89
CA VAL A 326 0.05 12.41 14.65
C VAL A 326 0.55 12.92 13.30
N SER A 327 1.78 12.57 12.97
CA SER A 327 2.41 12.94 11.69
C SER A 327 3.30 11.77 11.25
N PRO A 328 2.73 10.72 10.66
CA PRO A 328 3.50 9.55 10.23
C PRO A 328 4.43 9.93 9.09
N ALA A 329 5.63 9.34 9.07
CA ALA A 329 6.52 9.52 7.93
C ALA A 329 5.85 8.97 6.65
N PRO A 330 5.95 9.65 5.49
CA PRO A 330 5.35 9.17 4.24
C PRO A 330 5.76 7.73 3.89
N ILE A 331 7.02 7.37 4.14
CA ILE A 331 7.55 6.04 3.91
C ILE A 331 6.81 4.96 4.72
N THR A 332 6.38 5.28 5.95
CA THR A 332 5.57 4.41 6.80
C THR A 332 4.22 4.12 6.15
N LEU A 333 3.52 5.16 5.70
CA LEU A 333 2.22 5.02 5.05
C LEU A 333 2.34 4.28 3.72
N MET A 334 3.39 4.57 2.94
CA MET A 334 3.65 3.87 1.67
C MET A 334 3.91 2.39 1.86
N TYR A 335 4.72 2.02 2.86
CA TYR A 335 4.97 0.61 3.18
C TYR A 335 3.70 -0.09 3.64
N GLN A 336 2.99 0.46 4.61
CA GLN A 336 1.80 -0.17 5.18
C GLN A 336 0.65 -0.27 4.16
N ALA A 337 0.49 0.74 3.30
CA ALA A 337 -0.51 0.73 2.24
C ALA A 337 -0.12 -0.14 1.02
N GLY A 338 1.13 -0.65 0.98
CA GLY A 338 1.60 -1.58 -0.05
C GLY A 338 2.20 -0.94 -1.30
N TYR A 339 2.56 0.35 -1.24
CA TYR A 339 3.32 1.00 -2.32
C TYR A 339 4.81 0.69 -2.24
N LEU A 340 5.31 0.39 -1.04
CA LEU A 340 6.67 -0.10 -0.80
C LEU A 340 6.62 -1.47 -0.12
N THR A 341 7.69 -2.21 -0.28
CA THR A 341 7.91 -3.51 0.35
C THR A 341 9.33 -3.65 0.85
N ILE A 342 9.57 -4.59 1.76
CA ILE A 342 10.90 -4.93 2.24
C ILE A 342 11.67 -5.62 1.11
N LYS A 343 12.85 -5.11 0.75
CA LYS A 343 13.77 -5.76 -0.20
C LYS A 343 14.96 -6.40 0.50
N ASP A 344 15.39 -5.79 1.61
CA ASP A 344 16.54 -6.28 2.37
C ASP A 344 16.46 -5.81 3.82
N TYR A 345 17.28 -6.43 4.69
CA TYR A 345 17.39 -6.11 6.10
C TYR A 345 18.85 -6.10 6.53
N ASN A 346 19.28 -5.01 7.15
CA ASN A 346 20.61 -4.88 7.74
C ASN A 346 20.57 -5.24 9.24
N PRO A 347 21.14 -6.39 9.65
CA PRO A 347 21.11 -6.83 11.04
C PRO A 347 22.01 -6.01 11.97
N ASP A 348 23.04 -5.32 11.44
CA ASP A 348 23.98 -4.54 12.24
C ASP A 348 23.35 -3.22 12.73
N PHE A 349 22.48 -2.64 11.90
CA PHE A 349 21.81 -1.37 12.19
C PHE A 349 20.31 -1.52 12.48
N PHE A 350 19.75 -2.73 12.38
CA PHE A 350 18.32 -3.01 12.53
C PHE A 350 17.45 -2.19 11.57
N THR A 351 17.91 -2.01 10.33
CA THR A 351 17.25 -1.20 9.31
C THR A 351 16.80 -2.04 8.12
N TYR A 352 15.75 -1.56 7.43
CA TYR A 352 15.20 -2.16 6.23
C TYR A 352 15.47 -1.31 5.00
N ASN A 353 15.71 -1.98 3.88
CA ASN A 353 15.72 -1.36 2.57
C ASN A 353 14.35 -1.59 1.92
N LEU A 354 13.73 -0.52 1.45
CA LEU A 354 12.41 -0.55 0.84
C LEU A 354 12.48 -0.13 -0.62
N ASP A 355 11.64 -0.77 -1.45
CA ASP A 355 11.42 -0.38 -2.84
C ASP A 355 10.00 -0.79 -3.26
N TYR A 356 9.61 -0.41 -4.47
CA TYR A 356 8.32 -0.86 -5.04
C TYR A 356 8.27 -2.39 -5.13
N PRO A 357 7.13 -3.02 -4.81
CA PRO A 357 7.02 -4.47 -4.91
C PRO A 357 7.22 -4.95 -6.36
N ASN A 358 6.57 -4.28 -7.32
CA ASN A 358 6.51 -4.71 -8.71
C ASN A 358 6.20 -3.54 -9.68
N GLU A 359 6.17 -3.86 -10.99
CA GLU A 359 5.92 -2.88 -12.04
C GLU A 359 4.50 -2.28 -12.02
N GLU A 360 3.47 -3.06 -11.64
CA GLU A 360 2.12 -2.54 -11.50
C GLU A 360 2.07 -1.38 -10.51
N VAL A 361 2.61 -1.61 -9.31
CA VAL A 361 2.60 -0.61 -8.24
C VAL A 361 3.45 0.59 -8.60
N LYS A 362 4.67 0.36 -9.12
CA LYS A 362 5.57 1.43 -9.51
C LYS A 362 4.94 2.35 -10.55
N ARG A 363 4.45 1.79 -11.65
CA ARG A 363 3.85 2.56 -12.75
C ARG A 363 2.56 3.25 -12.35
N GLY A 364 1.67 2.54 -11.64
CA GLY A 364 0.42 3.10 -11.18
C GLY A 364 0.60 4.24 -10.19
N PHE A 365 1.55 4.11 -9.25
CA PHE A 365 1.86 5.17 -8.30
C PHE A 365 2.44 6.40 -9.00
N MET A 366 3.37 6.23 -9.94
CA MET A 366 3.87 7.33 -10.77
C MET A 366 2.75 8.01 -11.55
N HIS A 367 1.81 7.24 -12.12
CA HIS A 367 0.63 7.80 -12.80
C HIS A 367 -0.25 8.63 -11.84
N SER A 368 -0.50 8.15 -10.62
CA SER A 368 -1.27 8.89 -9.62
C SER A 368 -0.57 10.18 -9.18
N LEU A 369 0.75 10.14 -9.03
CA LEU A 369 1.53 11.34 -8.74
C LEU A 369 1.50 12.33 -9.91
N SER A 370 1.58 11.85 -11.16
CA SER A 370 1.52 12.74 -12.33
C SER A 370 0.18 13.47 -12.44
N GLN A 371 -0.93 12.80 -12.16
CA GLN A 371 -2.25 13.45 -12.13
C GLN A 371 -2.33 14.60 -11.11
N LEU A 372 -1.58 14.50 -10.01
CA LEU A 372 -1.61 15.52 -8.97
C LEU A 372 -0.60 16.64 -9.16
N PHE A 373 0.64 16.27 -9.53
CA PHE A 373 1.76 17.21 -9.65
C PHE A 373 1.92 17.76 -11.04
N ALA A 374 1.43 17.05 -12.06
CA ALA A 374 1.61 17.34 -13.47
C ALA A 374 0.38 16.95 -14.33
N PRO A 375 -0.82 17.51 -14.08
CA PRO A 375 -2.05 17.09 -14.76
C PRO A 375 -1.96 17.13 -16.29
N ALA A 376 -1.24 18.11 -16.86
CA ALA A 376 -1.06 18.23 -18.30
C ALA A 376 -0.36 17.01 -18.96
N LEU A 377 0.36 16.19 -18.20
CA LEU A 377 0.91 14.92 -18.70
C LEU A 377 -0.17 13.85 -18.94
N THR A 378 -1.32 13.99 -18.28
CA THR A 378 -2.40 12.99 -18.31
C THR A 378 -3.57 13.40 -19.18
N GLU A 379 -3.75 14.70 -19.47
CA GLU A 379 -4.88 15.24 -20.24
C GLU A 379 -4.64 15.25 -21.76
N GLY A 380 -3.57 14.64 -22.25
CA GLY A 380 -3.44 14.23 -23.66
C GLY A 380 -2.80 15.24 -24.61
N GLU A 381 -2.48 16.47 -24.21
CA GLU A 381 -1.83 17.44 -25.10
C GLU A 381 -0.31 17.23 -25.22
N LEU A 382 0.34 16.63 -24.19
CA LEU A 382 1.78 16.37 -24.18
C LEU A 382 2.03 14.87 -23.97
N SER A 383 2.29 14.16 -25.04
CA SER A 383 2.57 12.73 -25.00
C SER A 383 3.91 12.44 -24.34
N VAL A 384 3.91 11.74 -23.19
CA VAL A 384 5.12 11.18 -22.55
C VAL A 384 6.01 10.46 -23.58
N TYR A 385 5.39 9.81 -24.58
CA TYR A 385 6.10 9.13 -25.66
C TYR A 385 7.01 10.08 -26.48
N GLN A 386 6.60 11.33 -26.70
CA GLN A 386 7.42 12.28 -27.43
C GLN A 386 8.66 12.70 -26.64
N PHE A 387 8.52 12.92 -25.32
CA PHE A 387 9.67 13.18 -24.44
C PHE A 387 10.66 12.01 -24.46
N VAL A 388 10.16 10.75 -24.39
CA VAL A 388 11.00 9.54 -24.46
C VAL A 388 11.78 9.51 -25.77
N ARG A 389 11.12 9.80 -26.89
CA ARG A 389 11.76 9.80 -28.20
C ARG A 389 12.86 10.85 -28.31
N ASP A 390 12.59 12.06 -27.85
CA ASP A 390 13.52 13.18 -27.93
C ASP A 390 14.79 12.87 -27.09
N ILE A 391 14.63 12.41 -25.86
CA ILE A 391 15.73 12.02 -24.95
C ILE A 391 16.55 10.83 -25.51
N ARG A 392 15.88 9.79 -26.03
CA ARG A 392 16.59 8.63 -26.59
C ARG A 392 17.36 8.94 -27.86
N ASN A 393 16.94 9.95 -28.58
CA ASN A 393 17.62 10.41 -29.80
C ASN A 393 18.70 11.47 -29.52
N GLY A 394 18.81 11.98 -28.30
CA GLY A 394 19.71 13.09 -27.96
C GLY A 394 19.23 14.44 -28.49
N ASP A 395 17.93 14.56 -28.82
CA ASP A 395 17.32 15.83 -29.27
C ASP A 395 16.95 16.69 -28.07
N THR A 396 17.99 17.26 -27.46
CA THR A 396 17.87 18.07 -26.25
C THR A 396 17.01 19.31 -26.49
N LYS A 397 17.12 19.90 -27.70
CA LYS A 397 16.31 21.09 -28.03
C LYS A 397 14.81 20.75 -28.01
N ALA A 398 14.40 19.69 -28.71
CA ALA A 398 12.99 19.29 -28.73
C ALA A 398 12.49 18.92 -27.34
N PHE A 399 13.31 18.24 -26.52
CA PHE A 399 13.01 17.93 -25.14
C PHE A 399 12.79 19.19 -24.30
N MET A 400 13.69 20.17 -24.37
CA MET A 400 13.61 21.42 -23.60
C MET A 400 12.46 22.31 -24.07
N ASP A 401 12.18 22.39 -25.36
CA ASP A 401 11.03 23.15 -25.89
C ASP A 401 9.70 22.58 -25.34
N ARG A 402 9.55 21.24 -25.30
CA ARG A 402 8.39 20.57 -24.70
C ARG A 402 8.31 20.75 -23.18
N LEU A 403 9.45 20.66 -22.51
CA LEU A 403 9.53 20.84 -21.06
C LEU A 403 9.13 22.25 -20.64
N THR A 404 9.61 23.26 -21.39
CA THR A 404 9.24 24.66 -21.18
C THR A 404 7.72 24.88 -21.40
N ALA A 405 7.17 24.34 -22.48
CA ALA A 405 5.74 24.41 -22.75
C ALA A 405 4.91 23.71 -21.64
N PHE A 406 5.38 22.57 -21.17
CA PHE A 406 4.74 21.85 -20.08
C PHE A 406 4.67 22.67 -18.79
N PHE A 407 5.79 23.26 -18.34
CA PHE A 407 5.80 24.08 -17.13
C PHE A 407 5.00 25.38 -17.29
N ALA A 408 5.01 25.99 -18.48
CA ALA A 408 4.19 27.15 -18.74
C ALA A 408 2.69 26.88 -18.61
N GLY A 409 2.22 25.69 -19.01
CA GLY A 409 0.84 25.27 -18.87
C GLY A 409 0.43 24.92 -17.41
N ASN A 410 1.39 24.67 -16.52
CA ASN A 410 1.14 24.23 -15.13
C ASN A 410 1.50 25.27 -14.05
N SER A 411 1.94 26.46 -14.42
CA SER A 411 2.46 27.50 -13.49
C SER A 411 1.50 27.88 -12.37
N TYR A 412 0.18 27.78 -12.59
CA TYR A 412 -0.85 28.13 -11.61
C TYR A 412 -0.95 27.13 -10.44
N MET A 413 -0.52 25.89 -10.63
CA MET A 413 -0.64 24.80 -9.65
C MET A 413 0.44 24.80 -8.57
N ILE A 414 1.45 25.67 -8.68
CA ILE A 414 2.64 25.64 -7.82
C ILE A 414 2.35 26.30 -6.47
N GLN A 415 2.38 25.50 -5.40
CA GLN A 415 2.32 25.94 -4.02
C GLN A 415 3.56 25.41 -3.27
N GLY A 416 4.20 26.27 -2.46
CA GLY A 416 5.35 25.88 -1.65
C GLY A 416 6.71 26.11 -2.32
N ASP A 417 7.66 25.20 -2.07
CA ASP A 417 9.03 25.29 -2.60
C ASP A 417 9.07 24.99 -4.09
N LEU A 418 9.41 26.01 -4.87
CA LEU A 418 9.43 25.98 -6.32
C LEU A 418 10.45 24.98 -6.88
N GLU A 419 11.67 24.96 -6.31
CA GLU A 419 12.76 24.09 -6.74
C GLU A 419 12.38 22.61 -6.52
N LEU A 420 11.90 22.30 -5.33
CA LEU A 420 11.43 20.94 -4.99
C LEU A 420 10.25 20.51 -5.88
N TYR A 421 9.35 21.43 -6.21
CA TYR A 421 8.26 21.15 -7.15
C TYR A 421 8.81 20.73 -8.53
N PHE A 422 9.74 21.49 -9.09
CA PHE A 422 10.34 21.19 -10.40
C PHE A 422 11.10 19.86 -10.36
N GLN A 423 11.90 19.60 -9.32
CA GLN A 423 12.59 18.32 -9.13
C GLN A 423 11.59 17.14 -9.09
N ASN A 424 10.54 17.26 -8.31
CA ASN A 424 9.52 16.22 -8.20
C ASN A 424 8.80 15.95 -9.54
N VAL A 425 8.38 16.99 -10.24
CA VAL A 425 7.73 16.85 -11.55
C VAL A 425 8.66 16.22 -12.58
N MET A 426 9.91 16.67 -12.66
CA MET A 426 10.91 16.09 -13.54
C MET A 426 11.17 14.62 -13.21
N SER A 427 11.31 14.29 -11.94
CA SER A 427 11.49 12.90 -11.49
C SER A 427 10.31 12.01 -11.88
N ILE A 428 9.08 12.44 -11.61
CA ILE A 428 7.86 11.69 -11.98
C ILE A 428 7.83 11.47 -13.50
N MET A 429 8.03 12.53 -14.28
CA MET A 429 7.99 12.47 -15.73
C MET A 429 9.01 11.48 -16.29
N LEU A 430 10.27 11.59 -15.86
CA LEU A 430 11.36 10.74 -16.32
C LEU A 430 11.18 9.26 -15.88
N LYS A 431 10.66 9.01 -14.68
CA LYS A 431 10.32 7.67 -14.21
C LYS A 431 9.15 7.05 -14.99
N MET A 432 8.13 7.85 -15.35
CA MET A 432 7.05 7.40 -16.23
C MET A 432 7.57 6.99 -17.61
N MET A 433 8.63 7.62 -18.09
CA MET A 433 9.31 7.26 -19.34
C MET A 433 10.10 5.94 -19.23
N GLY A 434 10.15 5.30 -18.07
CA GLY A 434 10.94 4.09 -17.83
C GLY A 434 12.43 4.34 -17.70
N LEU A 435 12.83 5.57 -17.39
CA LEU A 435 14.24 5.95 -17.20
C LEU A 435 14.66 5.72 -15.75
N TYR A 436 15.93 5.35 -15.57
CA TYR A 436 16.53 5.26 -14.25
C TYR A 436 17.01 6.65 -13.82
N VAL A 437 16.20 7.32 -12.99
CA VAL A 437 16.45 8.70 -12.55
C VAL A 437 16.99 8.69 -11.14
N LYS A 438 18.02 9.50 -10.90
CA LYS A 438 18.51 9.83 -9.57
C LYS A 438 18.43 11.35 -9.40
N THR A 439 17.67 11.79 -8.40
CA THR A 439 17.75 13.19 -7.94
C THR A 439 18.70 13.29 -6.76
N GLU A 440 19.23 14.47 -6.52
CA GLU A 440 20.12 14.72 -5.40
C GLU A 440 21.33 13.75 -5.34
N TYR A 441 21.89 13.41 -6.54
CA TYR A 441 22.95 12.42 -6.67
C TYR A 441 24.27 12.94 -6.02
N GLN A 442 24.70 12.28 -4.96
CA GLN A 442 25.90 12.68 -4.22
C GLN A 442 27.16 12.29 -4.99
N THR A 443 28.08 13.24 -5.11
CA THR A 443 29.44 13.07 -5.62
C THR A 443 30.44 13.51 -4.57
N SER A 444 31.75 13.24 -4.77
CA SER A 444 32.82 13.73 -3.89
C SER A 444 32.87 15.27 -3.81
N ASN A 445 32.35 15.98 -4.80
CA ASN A 445 32.52 17.43 -4.95
C ASN A 445 31.18 18.22 -4.79
N GLY A 446 30.10 17.51 -4.42
CA GLY A 446 28.80 18.12 -4.25
C GLY A 446 27.67 17.19 -4.69
N ARG A 447 26.51 17.74 -4.98
CA ARG A 447 25.29 17.03 -5.27
C ARG A 447 24.72 17.51 -6.61
N ILE A 448 24.39 16.58 -7.49
CA ILE A 448 23.75 16.83 -8.79
C ILE A 448 22.24 16.80 -8.59
N ASP A 449 21.52 17.78 -9.07
CA ASP A 449 20.07 17.86 -8.88
C ASP A 449 19.34 16.71 -9.56
N ILE A 450 19.63 16.42 -10.84
CA ILE A 450 19.00 15.31 -11.58
C ILE A 450 20.05 14.65 -12.48
N VAL A 451 20.10 13.32 -12.42
CA VAL A 451 20.88 12.49 -13.35
C VAL A 451 19.99 11.35 -13.85
N PHE A 452 20.00 11.09 -15.14
CA PHE A 452 19.39 9.91 -15.73
C PHE A 452 20.13 9.46 -16.98
N ASP A 453 19.93 8.19 -17.37
CA ASP A 453 20.58 7.63 -18.53
C ASP A 453 19.61 6.90 -19.48
N THR A 454 19.98 6.87 -20.72
CA THR A 454 19.39 6.08 -21.79
C THR A 454 20.40 5.04 -22.28
N ASP A 455 20.08 4.29 -23.32
CA ASP A 455 21.02 3.35 -23.91
C ASP A 455 22.29 4.04 -24.46
N LYS A 456 22.17 5.29 -24.93
CA LYS A 456 23.24 6.04 -25.60
C LYS A 456 23.79 7.23 -24.84
N TYR A 457 22.96 7.84 -23.95
CA TYR A 457 23.25 9.12 -23.32
C TYR A 457 23.18 9.04 -21.79
N VAL A 458 23.99 9.85 -21.12
CA VAL A 458 23.83 10.23 -19.70
C VAL A 458 23.53 11.71 -19.65
N TYR A 459 22.41 12.08 -19.04
CA TYR A 459 22.02 13.46 -18.84
C TYR A 459 22.34 13.88 -17.41
N ILE A 460 23.03 15.02 -17.28
CA ILE A 460 23.36 15.66 -16.00
C ILE A 460 22.70 17.02 -16.01
N ILE A 461 21.75 17.24 -15.10
CA ILE A 461 20.95 18.45 -15.03
C ILE A 461 21.20 19.16 -13.70
N GLU A 462 21.50 20.44 -13.77
CA GLU A 462 21.59 21.36 -12.63
C GLU A 462 20.51 22.43 -12.78
N LEU A 463 19.81 22.70 -11.68
CA LEU A 463 18.70 23.63 -11.62
C LEU A 463 19.13 24.91 -10.93
N LYS A 464 18.72 26.05 -11.42
CA LYS A 464 18.88 27.35 -10.76
C LYS A 464 17.52 28.06 -10.69
N ARG A 465 17.40 28.93 -9.72
CA ARG A 465 16.23 29.74 -9.51
C ARG A 465 16.60 31.22 -9.52
N ASP A 466 15.98 31.97 -10.43
CA ASP A 466 16.22 33.41 -10.58
C ASP A 466 17.70 33.78 -10.83
N GLU A 467 18.42 32.90 -11.52
CA GLU A 467 19.82 33.10 -11.91
C GLU A 467 19.96 32.99 -13.44
N SER A 468 20.98 32.28 -13.94
CA SER A 468 21.06 31.96 -15.37
C SER A 468 21.40 30.48 -15.60
N ALA A 469 21.03 29.97 -16.77
CA ALA A 469 21.32 28.61 -17.16
C ALA A 469 22.83 28.34 -17.28
N GLU A 470 23.62 29.35 -17.65
CA GLU A 470 25.06 29.28 -17.74
C GLU A 470 25.71 29.09 -16.36
N VAL A 471 25.15 29.68 -15.30
CA VAL A 471 25.61 29.50 -13.93
C VAL A 471 25.42 28.04 -13.51
N ALA A 472 24.27 27.44 -13.84
CA ALA A 472 24.01 26.02 -13.60
C ALA A 472 25.01 25.14 -14.37
N LEU A 473 25.22 25.41 -15.64
CA LEU A 473 26.16 24.65 -16.48
C LEU A 473 27.60 24.76 -15.98
N LYS A 474 28.03 25.96 -15.59
CA LYS A 474 29.34 26.21 -15.00
C LYS A 474 29.55 25.42 -13.70
N GLN A 475 28.52 25.29 -12.87
CA GLN A 475 28.57 24.46 -11.66
C GLN A 475 28.85 22.99 -11.98
N ILE A 476 28.20 22.42 -13.03
CA ILE A 476 28.44 21.04 -13.47
C ILE A 476 29.92 20.86 -13.83
N GLU A 477 30.50 21.81 -14.55
CA GLU A 477 31.91 21.78 -15.01
C GLU A 477 32.92 21.95 -13.85
N GLU A 478 32.74 22.98 -13.03
CA GLU A 478 33.63 23.29 -11.91
C GLU A 478 33.66 22.18 -10.85
N LYS A 479 32.51 21.54 -10.61
CA LYS A 479 32.36 20.42 -9.68
C LYS A 479 32.75 19.08 -10.30
N GLY A 480 32.91 19.02 -11.63
CA GLY A 480 33.23 17.79 -12.36
C GLY A 480 32.20 16.70 -12.16
N TYR A 481 30.92 17.06 -12.27
CA TYR A 481 29.80 16.17 -12.07
C TYR A 481 29.68 15.06 -13.14
N ASP A 482 30.37 15.19 -14.26
CA ASP A 482 30.49 14.20 -15.32
C ASP A 482 31.46 13.05 -15.00
N LYS A 483 32.42 13.27 -14.08
CA LYS A 483 33.48 12.29 -13.80
C LYS A 483 32.98 10.88 -13.42
N PRO A 484 31.95 10.72 -12.60
CA PRO A 484 31.43 9.39 -12.26
C PRO A 484 30.89 8.60 -13.44
N PHE A 485 30.56 9.27 -14.56
CA PHE A 485 29.89 8.69 -15.73
C PHE A 485 30.81 8.48 -16.92
N LEU A 486 32.05 8.96 -16.89
CA LEU A 486 33.03 8.82 -17.99
C LEU A 486 33.29 7.37 -18.40
N ALA A 487 33.21 6.44 -17.45
CA ALA A 487 33.41 5.01 -17.70
C ALA A 487 32.19 4.30 -18.28
N SER A 488 31.04 4.98 -18.44
CA SER A 488 29.79 4.37 -18.90
C SER A 488 29.82 3.99 -20.40
N GLY A 489 30.72 4.58 -21.18
CA GLY A 489 30.74 4.44 -22.64
C GLY A 489 29.63 5.19 -23.37
N LYS A 490 28.81 5.95 -22.65
CA LYS A 490 27.70 6.76 -23.20
C LYS A 490 28.15 8.20 -23.43
N GLN A 491 27.48 8.89 -24.32
CA GLN A 491 27.67 10.33 -24.48
C GLN A 491 27.04 11.08 -23.29
N ILE A 492 27.79 12.01 -22.71
CA ILE A 492 27.31 12.82 -21.58
C ILE A 492 26.77 14.13 -22.12
N ILE A 493 25.54 14.46 -21.76
CA ILE A 493 24.86 15.73 -22.06
C ILE A 493 24.68 16.47 -20.74
N LYS A 494 25.22 17.67 -20.66
CA LYS A 494 25.15 18.55 -19.49
C LYS A 494 24.13 19.64 -19.75
N LEU A 495 23.16 19.82 -18.84
CA LEU A 495 22.10 20.79 -18.97
C LEU A 495 22.04 21.70 -17.73
N GLY A 496 22.20 22.99 -17.95
CA GLY A 496 21.82 24.00 -16.97
C GLY A 496 20.42 24.52 -17.26
N ILE A 497 19.54 24.55 -16.25
CA ILE A 497 18.15 25.01 -16.38
C ILE A 497 17.90 26.09 -15.34
N ASN A 498 17.38 27.25 -15.75
CA ASN A 498 16.92 28.30 -14.86
C ASN A 498 15.41 28.39 -14.80
N PHE A 499 14.87 28.49 -13.58
CA PHE A 499 13.46 28.71 -13.31
C PHE A 499 13.24 30.12 -12.76
N SER A 500 12.21 30.80 -13.27
CA SER A 500 11.78 32.09 -12.75
C SER A 500 10.75 31.90 -11.62
N SER A 501 10.99 32.52 -10.46
CA SER A 501 10.01 32.57 -9.36
C SER A 501 8.81 33.47 -9.68
N GLU A 502 8.97 34.43 -10.59
CA GLU A 502 7.92 35.34 -11.04
C GLU A 502 6.94 34.64 -11.98
N THR A 503 7.45 34.03 -13.06
CA THR A 503 6.63 33.35 -14.07
C THR A 503 6.30 31.89 -13.72
N LYS A 504 7.01 31.33 -12.74
CA LYS A 504 6.90 29.93 -12.30
C LYS A 504 7.10 28.90 -13.42
N THR A 505 7.97 29.19 -14.35
CA THR A 505 8.31 28.34 -15.51
C THR A 505 9.81 28.39 -15.81
N ILE A 506 10.24 27.57 -16.76
CA ILE A 506 11.61 27.64 -17.32
C ILE A 506 11.80 28.95 -18.04
N ASP A 507 12.81 29.73 -17.63
CA ASP A 507 13.18 31.01 -18.15
C ASP A 507 14.36 30.92 -19.13
N GLY A 508 15.23 29.91 -18.96
CA GLY A 508 16.34 29.65 -19.84
C GLY A 508 16.98 28.29 -19.61
N TRP A 509 17.69 27.82 -20.64
CA TRP A 509 18.47 26.58 -20.53
C TRP A 509 19.74 26.67 -21.41
N ALA A 510 20.80 25.94 -21.01
CA ALA A 510 22.05 25.85 -21.74
C ALA A 510 22.57 24.38 -21.73
N GLU A 511 23.31 24.01 -22.79
CA GLU A 511 23.84 22.66 -23.02
C GLU A 511 25.34 22.69 -23.25
N ALA A 512 26.06 21.64 -22.79
CA ALA A 512 27.45 21.38 -23.12
C ALA A 512 27.76 19.86 -23.22
#